data_56bc36cd6fbe312a9eec57145cbc2dfa
#
_entry.id   56bc36cd6fbe312a9eec57145cbc2dfa
#
_cell.length_a   1.000
_cell.length_b   1.000
_cell.length_c   1.000
_cell.angle_alpha   90.00
_cell.angle_beta   90.00
_cell.angle_gamma   90.00
#
_symmetry.space_group_name_H-M   'P 1'
#
loop_
_entity.id
_entity.type
_entity.pdbx_description
1 polymer ?
#
loop_
_entity_poly.entity_id
_entity_poly.type
_entity_poly.pdbx_seq_one_letter_code
_entity_poly.pdbx_strand_id
1 'polypeptide(L)' 'MTDKQLKRLARVNGWIEHRKGGKHEIWRRGDSEQVSIPYRPKQHTARLIAKQLAAV' A
#
# COMPACT_ATOMS: atom_id res chain seq x y z
N MET A 1 -7.28 -6.72 -6.76
CA MET A 1 -7.64 -5.57 -5.89
C MET A 1 -7.29 -4.27 -6.60
N THR A 2 -8.11 -3.25 -6.41
CA THR A 2 -7.82 -1.92 -6.92
C THR A 2 -6.90 -1.17 -5.96
N ASP A 3 -6.34 -0.05 -6.42
CA ASP A 3 -5.53 0.81 -5.55
C ASP A 3 -6.35 1.33 -4.36
N LYS A 4 -7.63 1.63 -4.57
CA LYS A 4 -8.52 2.08 -3.49
C LYS A 4 -8.68 1.01 -2.41
N GLN A 5 -8.81 -0.24 -2.81
CA GLN A 5 -8.91 -1.36 -1.86
C GLN A 5 -7.61 -1.53 -1.08
N LEU A 6 -6.48 -1.41 -1.75
CA LEU A 6 -5.17 -1.49 -1.10
C LEU A 6 -4.96 -0.35 -0.10
N LYS A 7 -5.36 0.86 -0.47
CA LYS A 7 -5.26 2.01 0.43
C LYS A 7 -6.13 1.83 1.67
N ARG A 8 -7.33 1.30 1.49
CA ARG A 8 -8.23 1.01 2.61
C ARG A 8 -7.59 -0.02 3.55
N LEU A 9 -7.04 -1.09 2.97
CA LEU A 9 -6.36 -2.12 3.74
C LEU A 9 -5.16 -1.53 4.50
N ALA A 10 -4.43 -0.64 3.87
CA ALA A 10 -3.31 0.05 4.50
C ALA A 10 -3.77 0.85 5.73
N ARG A 11 -4.81 1.66 5.58
CA ARG A 11 -5.34 2.46 6.70
C ARG A 11 -5.79 1.60 7.87
N VAL A 12 -6.47 0.51 7.58
CA VAL A 12 -6.95 -0.42 8.62
C VAL A 12 -5.80 -1.05 9.37
N ASN A 13 -4.66 -1.22 8.73
CA ASN A 13 -3.48 -1.84 9.34
C ASN A 13 -2.45 -0.83 9.88
N GLY A 14 -2.84 0.43 10.01
CA GLY A 14 -2.00 1.44 10.63
C GLY A 14 -0.99 2.11 9.72
N TRP A 15 -1.10 1.92 8.41
CA TRP A 15 -0.23 2.60 7.45
C TRP A 15 -0.73 4.02 7.22
N ILE A 16 0.19 4.93 7.01
CA ILE A 16 -0.09 6.35 6.78
C ILE A 16 0.46 6.74 5.42
N GLU A 17 -0.33 7.49 4.66
CA GLU A 17 0.11 8.04 3.39
C GLU A 17 1.28 8.97 3.63
N HIS A 18 2.43 8.67 3.02
CA HIS A 18 3.65 9.45 3.18
C HIS A 18 3.80 10.49 2.07
N ARG A 19 3.69 10.05 0.82
CA ARG A 19 3.71 10.99 -0.30
C ARG A 19 3.13 10.35 -1.56
N LYS A 20 2.73 11.20 -2.50
CA LYS A 20 2.20 10.80 -3.79
C LYS A 20 3.24 10.99 -4.87
N GLY A 21 3.50 9.94 -5.63
CA GLY A 21 4.30 10.00 -6.82
C GLY A 21 3.45 10.03 -8.07
N GLY A 22 4.07 10.08 -9.25
CA GLY A 22 3.36 10.10 -10.53
C GLY A 22 2.66 8.80 -10.87
N LYS A 23 3.20 7.66 -10.46
CA LYS A 23 2.68 6.34 -10.80
C LYS A 23 2.27 5.52 -9.59
N HIS A 24 2.65 5.93 -8.40
CA HIS A 24 2.37 5.20 -7.17
C HIS A 24 2.42 6.12 -5.98
N GLU A 25 1.84 5.66 -4.87
CA GLU A 25 1.90 6.35 -3.58
C GLU A 25 2.79 5.58 -2.64
N ILE A 26 3.52 6.30 -1.79
CA ILE A 26 4.35 5.70 -0.75
C ILE A 26 3.59 5.78 0.57
N TRP A 27 3.43 4.64 1.21
CA TRP A 27 2.80 4.52 2.52
C TRP A 27 3.81 4.00 3.53
N ARG A 28 3.74 4.49 4.75
CA ARG A 28 4.65 4.09 5.82
C ARG A 28 3.89 3.64 7.05
N ARG A 29 4.51 2.72 7.78
CA ARG A 29 4.03 2.27 9.08
C ARG A 29 5.21 2.25 10.03
N GLY A 30 5.19 3.10 11.08
CA GLY A 30 6.32 3.27 11.97
C GLY A 30 7.50 3.93 11.27
N ASP A 31 8.69 3.72 11.80
CA ASP A 31 9.90 4.37 11.28
C ASP A 31 10.63 3.56 10.23
N SER A 32 10.33 2.28 10.10
CA SER A 32 11.11 1.38 9.26
C SER A 32 10.33 0.69 8.14
N GLU A 33 9.02 0.70 8.19
CA GLU A 33 8.22 0.01 7.20
C GLU A 33 7.71 0.98 6.14
N GLN A 34 7.85 0.59 4.89
CA GLN A 34 7.44 1.40 3.76
C GLN A 34 6.94 0.49 2.64
N VAL A 35 5.88 0.90 1.97
CA VAL A 35 5.32 0.17 0.85
C VAL A 35 4.92 1.14 -0.24
N SER A 36 5.06 0.72 -1.49
CA SER A 36 4.66 1.47 -2.66
C SER A 36 3.37 0.89 -3.21
N ILE A 37 2.32 1.70 -3.32
CA ILE A 37 1.03 1.28 -3.87
C ILE A 37 0.84 1.92 -5.24
N PRO A 38 0.92 1.14 -6.33
CA PRO A 38 0.70 1.69 -7.67
C PRO A 38 -0.77 2.04 -7.88
N TYR A 39 -1.04 3.04 -8.71
CA TYR A 39 -2.42 3.47 -8.98
C TYR A 39 -3.21 2.42 -9.78
N ARG A 40 -2.53 1.61 -10.57
CA ARG A 40 -3.16 0.54 -11.36
C ARG A 40 -2.40 -0.75 -11.17
N PRO A 41 -2.52 -1.40 -10.02
CA PRO A 41 -1.77 -2.62 -9.75
C PRO A 41 -2.29 -3.79 -10.58
N LYS A 42 -1.37 -4.62 -11.05
CA LYS A 42 -1.72 -5.91 -11.63
C LYS A 42 -2.20 -6.82 -10.50
N GLN A 43 -3.06 -7.77 -10.83
CA GLN A 43 -3.68 -8.64 -9.85
C GLN A 43 -2.67 -9.37 -8.93
N HIS A 44 -1.64 -9.97 -9.50
CA HIS A 44 -0.64 -10.67 -8.70
C HIS A 44 0.19 -9.71 -7.83
N THR A 45 0.49 -8.53 -8.36
CA THR A 45 1.21 -7.50 -7.61
C THR A 45 0.36 -6.98 -6.46
N ALA A 46 -0.93 -6.77 -6.70
CA ALA A 46 -1.87 -6.33 -5.67
C ALA A 46 -1.94 -7.33 -4.52
N ARG A 47 -1.92 -8.63 -4.82
CA ARG A 47 -1.92 -9.67 -3.79
C ARG A 47 -0.67 -9.62 -2.91
N LEU A 48 0.49 -9.41 -3.52
CA LEU A 48 1.75 -9.30 -2.79
C LEU A 48 1.75 -8.07 -1.89
N ILE A 49 1.25 -6.95 -2.41
CA ILE A 49 1.13 -5.71 -1.64
C ILE A 49 0.15 -5.92 -0.48
N ALA A 50 -0.99 -6.54 -0.74
CA ALA A 50 -1.99 -6.81 0.29
C ALA A 50 -1.41 -7.65 1.43
N LYS A 51 -0.62 -8.66 1.11
CA LYS A 51 0.07 -9.47 2.11
C LYS A 51 1.02 -8.60 2.96
N GLN A 52 1.76 -7.74 2.30
CA GLN A 52 2.70 -6.85 2.96
C GLN A 52 1.98 -5.87 3.89
N LEU A 53 0.87 -5.29 3.43
CA LEU A 53 0.09 -4.35 4.22
C LEU A 53 -0.54 -5.00 5.44
N ALA A 54 -0.98 -6.25 5.31
CA ALA A 54 -1.62 -6.99 6.40
C ALA A 54 -0.62 -7.70 7.31
N ALA A 55 0.66 -7.69 7.00
CA ALA A 55 1.69 -8.32 7.82
C ALA A 55 1.83 -7.59 9.16
N VAL A 56 2.01 -8.37 10.19
CA VAL A 56 2.16 -7.85 11.56
C VAL A 56 3.61 -7.49 11.85
#